data_f6c61d1e51562f49171530ba3f0f3990
#
_entry.id   f6c61d1e51562f49171530ba3f0f3990
#
_cell.length_a   1.000
_cell.length_b   1.000
_cell.length_c   1.000
_cell.angle_alpha   90.00
_cell.angle_beta   90.00
_cell.angle_gamma   90.00
#
_symmetry.space_group_name_H-M   'P 1'
#
loop_
_entity.id
_entity.type
_entity.pdbx_description
1 polymer ?
#
loop_
_entity_poly.entity_id
_entity_poly.type
_entity_poly.pdbx_seq_one_letter_code
_entity_poly.pdbx_strand_id
1 'polypeptide(L)'
;KDRWLSTQSTAWMLSTLSNFAVAGQTGIDATAGREIVKTDKSIESMPLAAPTEVRNNGSGSLYAVVSQSYTPGKGEETEAANGIRIDVRYTNMDGAAIDPASIRVSTDFYAIVTVSNKSGYERYADLALTHIFPAGWEITSERDLSSLTYQDIRDDRVLSYFDLSRGESKEIPVKLTATYKGRYYLPSVY
;
A
#
# COMPACT_ATOMS: atom_id res chain seq x y z
N LYS A 1 6.25 -5.96 -20.37
CA LYS A 1 4.86 -5.70 -20.84
C LYS A 1 3.95 -6.56 -19.99
N ASP A 2 3.44 -6.00 -18.90
CA ASP A 2 2.45 -6.65 -18.06
C ASP A 2 1.15 -6.76 -18.88
N ARG A 3 0.86 -7.96 -19.35
CA ARG A 3 -0.42 -8.25 -19.98
C ARG A 3 -1.44 -8.41 -18.86
N TRP A 4 -2.25 -7.41 -18.64
CA TRP A 4 -3.47 -7.57 -17.88
C TRP A 4 -4.34 -8.64 -18.53
N LEU A 5 -4.52 -9.74 -17.83
CA LEU A 5 -5.44 -10.78 -18.26
C LEU A 5 -6.85 -10.40 -17.84
N SER A 6 -7.82 -10.60 -18.73
CA SER A 6 -9.22 -10.43 -18.35
C SER A 6 -9.58 -11.43 -17.24
N THR A 7 -10.58 -11.12 -16.44
CA THR A 7 -11.12 -12.02 -15.40
C THR A 7 -11.44 -13.39 -15.98
N GLN A 8 -11.99 -13.43 -17.19
CA GLN A 8 -12.30 -14.67 -17.91
C GLN A 8 -11.02 -15.45 -18.27
N SER A 9 -9.99 -14.79 -18.80
CA SER A 9 -8.71 -15.45 -19.12
C SER A 9 -8.04 -15.99 -17.86
N THR A 10 -8.09 -15.25 -16.77
CA THR A 10 -7.58 -15.69 -15.45
C THR A 10 -8.33 -16.91 -14.94
N ALA A 11 -9.67 -16.92 -15.03
CA ALA A 11 -10.48 -18.06 -14.63
C ALA A 11 -10.18 -19.33 -15.46
N TRP A 12 -10.02 -19.20 -16.77
CA TRP A 12 -9.62 -20.30 -17.63
C TRP A 12 -8.22 -20.82 -17.32
N MET A 13 -7.25 -19.95 -17.08
CA MET A 13 -5.90 -20.34 -16.67
C MET A 13 -5.92 -21.09 -15.33
N LEU A 14 -6.64 -20.58 -14.34
CA LEU A 14 -6.78 -21.23 -13.04
C LEU A 14 -7.45 -22.61 -13.16
N SER A 15 -8.52 -22.72 -13.95
CA SER A 15 -9.17 -24.01 -14.22
C SER A 15 -8.23 -25.01 -14.88
N THR A 16 -7.44 -24.57 -15.85
CA THR A 16 -6.48 -25.44 -16.53
C THR A 16 -5.36 -25.86 -15.57
N LEU A 17 -4.78 -24.93 -14.81
CA LEU A 17 -3.73 -25.21 -13.84
C LEU A 17 -4.23 -26.13 -12.71
N SER A 18 -5.48 -25.99 -12.28
CA SER A 18 -6.05 -26.86 -11.26
C SER A 18 -6.10 -28.33 -11.71
N ASN A 19 -6.40 -28.56 -12.98
CA ASN A 19 -6.39 -29.92 -13.54
C ASN A 19 -4.99 -30.54 -13.58
N PHE A 20 -3.94 -29.76 -13.79
CA PHE A 20 -2.55 -30.20 -13.69
C PHE A 20 -2.09 -30.43 -12.25
N ALA A 21 -2.50 -29.57 -11.33
CA ALA A 21 -2.13 -29.65 -9.92
C ALA A 21 -2.73 -30.88 -9.23
N VAL A 22 -3.94 -31.29 -9.63
CA VAL A 22 -4.63 -32.47 -9.06
C VAL A 22 -4.02 -33.78 -9.54
N ALA A 23 -3.34 -33.80 -10.68
CA ALA A 23 -2.81 -35.04 -11.27
C ALA A 23 -1.58 -35.67 -10.57
N GLY A 24 -1.00 -35.00 -9.56
CA GLY A 24 0.27 -35.44 -8.96
C GLY A 24 0.36 -35.51 -7.45
N GLN A 25 -0.58 -34.96 -6.69
CA GLN A 25 -0.54 -35.00 -5.22
C GLN A 25 -1.89 -35.33 -4.61
N THR A 26 -1.98 -36.49 -3.99
CA THR A 26 -3.14 -36.90 -3.20
C THR A 26 -2.86 -36.72 -1.73
N GLY A 27 -3.44 -35.65 -1.16
CA GLY A 27 -3.49 -35.44 0.28
C GLY A 27 -2.26 -34.79 0.89
N ILE A 28 -2.45 -34.33 2.11
CA ILE A 28 -1.41 -33.76 2.97
C ILE A 28 -1.25 -34.67 4.20
N ASP A 29 -0.03 -35.07 4.48
CA ASP A 29 0.35 -35.71 5.74
C ASP A 29 1.49 -34.89 6.36
N ALA A 30 1.15 -34.07 7.36
CA ALA A 30 2.06 -33.13 7.97
C ALA A 30 1.79 -33.00 9.49
N THR A 31 2.77 -32.48 10.20
CA THR A 31 2.59 -32.04 11.57
C THR A 31 2.88 -30.54 11.65
N ALA A 32 1.96 -29.78 12.21
CA ALA A 32 2.13 -28.36 12.46
C ALA A 32 2.12 -28.08 13.97
N GLY A 33 3.30 -27.92 14.57
CA GLY A 33 3.47 -27.87 15.99
C GLY A 33 3.04 -29.17 16.68
N ARG A 34 1.90 -29.13 17.39
CA ARG A 34 1.29 -30.30 18.06
C ARG A 34 0.11 -30.90 17.27
N GLU A 35 -0.28 -30.29 16.20
CA GLU A 35 -1.44 -30.69 15.39
C GLU A 35 -1.01 -31.59 14.24
N ILE A 36 -1.72 -32.71 14.06
CA ILE A 36 -1.51 -33.63 12.96
C ILE A 36 -2.53 -33.26 11.86
N VAL A 37 -2.01 -32.87 10.71
CA VAL A 37 -2.79 -32.53 9.52
C VAL A 37 -2.73 -33.73 8.57
N LYS A 38 -3.79 -34.51 8.50
CA LYS A 38 -3.91 -35.64 7.59
C LYS A 38 -5.21 -35.51 6.81
N THR A 39 -5.11 -35.22 5.52
CA THR A 39 -6.27 -34.97 4.65
C THR A 39 -5.97 -35.42 3.23
N ASP A 40 -7.01 -35.76 2.50
CA ASP A 40 -6.97 -36.07 1.05
C ASP A 40 -7.03 -34.83 0.16
N LYS A 41 -7.22 -33.65 0.78
CA LYS A 41 -7.22 -32.37 0.03
C LYS A 41 -5.80 -31.99 -0.39
N SER A 42 -5.70 -31.28 -1.49
CA SER A 42 -4.45 -30.71 -1.98
C SER A 42 -4.05 -29.40 -1.30
N ILE A 43 -4.97 -28.74 -0.60
CA ILE A 43 -4.77 -27.50 0.15
C ILE A 43 -5.52 -27.61 1.48
N GLU A 44 -4.84 -27.28 2.56
CA GLU A 44 -5.43 -27.12 3.88
C GLU A 44 -4.98 -25.79 4.51
N SER A 45 -5.88 -25.12 5.21
CA SER A 45 -5.61 -23.87 5.88
C SER A 45 -5.94 -23.97 7.34
N MET A 46 -5.02 -23.50 8.20
CA MET A 46 -5.21 -23.51 9.62
C MET A 46 -4.75 -22.20 10.26
N PRO A 47 -5.38 -21.74 11.35
CA PRO A 47 -4.90 -20.58 12.09
C PRO A 47 -3.63 -20.95 12.86
N LEU A 48 -2.66 -20.02 12.85
CA LEU A 48 -1.44 -20.15 13.65
C LEU A 48 -1.46 -19.11 14.77
N ALA A 49 -1.47 -19.57 16.03
CA ALA A 49 -1.47 -18.69 17.20
C ALA A 49 -0.05 -18.34 17.71
N ALA A 50 0.97 -19.02 17.24
CA ALA A 50 2.37 -18.86 17.66
C ALA A 50 3.31 -19.35 16.57
N PRO A 51 4.62 -19.07 16.65
CA PRO A 51 5.61 -19.69 15.78
C PRO A 51 5.45 -21.21 15.82
N THR A 52 5.28 -21.81 14.64
CA THR A 52 4.93 -23.22 14.49
C THR A 52 5.90 -23.87 13.52
N GLU A 53 6.50 -24.97 13.95
CA GLU A 53 7.28 -25.83 13.07
C GLU A 53 6.32 -26.67 12.22
N VAL A 54 6.52 -26.66 10.91
CA VAL A 54 5.77 -27.52 9.99
C VAL A 54 6.69 -28.62 9.48
N ARG A 55 6.28 -29.87 9.71
CA ARG A 55 7.00 -31.05 9.28
C ARG A 55 6.19 -31.85 8.27
N ASN A 56 6.78 -32.14 7.13
CA ASN A 56 6.20 -33.02 6.16
C ASN A 56 6.41 -34.48 6.59
N ASN A 57 5.34 -35.24 6.75
CA ASN A 57 5.39 -36.68 7.06
C ASN A 57 5.14 -37.55 5.83
N GLY A 58 4.72 -36.94 4.71
CA GLY A 58 4.53 -37.63 3.44
C GLY A 58 5.80 -37.79 2.62
N SER A 59 5.72 -38.56 1.54
CA SER A 59 6.85 -38.81 0.63
C SER A 59 7.03 -37.76 -0.46
N GLY A 60 6.01 -36.92 -0.71
CA GLY A 60 6.03 -35.85 -1.72
C GLY A 60 6.50 -34.51 -1.15
N SER A 61 6.62 -33.48 -2.01
CA SER A 61 6.94 -32.12 -1.56
C SER A 61 5.71 -31.46 -0.94
N LEU A 62 5.90 -30.83 0.23
CA LEU A 62 4.90 -29.99 0.88
C LEU A 62 5.35 -28.53 0.81
N TYR A 63 4.44 -27.67 0.37
CA TYR A 63 4.64 -26.23 0.36
C TYR A 63 3.81 -25.60 1.47
N ALA A 64 4.43 -24.78 2.29
CA ALA A 64 3.76 -24.05 3.35
C ALA A 64 3.86 -22.54 3.08
N VAL A 65 2.74 -21.86 3.15
CA VAL A 65 2.66 -20.41 3.04
C VAL A 65 2.08 -19.87 4.34
N VAL A 66 2.77 -18.97 4.99
CA VAL A 66 2.28 -18.26 6.17
C VAL A 66 1.90 -16.86 5.74
N SER A 67 0.66 -16.49 6.00
CA SER A 67 0.18 -15.12 5.80
C SER A 67 -0.27 -14.55 7.13
N GLN A 68 0.12 -13.29 7.37
CA GLN A 68 -0.33 -12.53 8.52
C GLN A 68 -1.02 -11.27 8.04
N SER A 69 -2.24 -11.04 8.52
CA SER A 69 -2.99 -9.81 8.26
C SER A 69 -3.27 -9.12 9.58
N TYR A 70 -2.93 -7.85 9.66
CA TYR A 70 -3.18 -7.03 10.85
C TYR A 70 -3.44 -5.59 10.45
N THR A 71 -4.10 -4.84 11.33
CA THR A 71 -4.24 -3.39 11.19
C THR A 71 -3.27 -2.74 12.17
N PRO A 72 -2.27 -1.99 11.70
CA PRO A 72 -1.34 -1.28 12.58
C PRO A 72 -2.10 -0.32 13.51
N GLY A 73 -1.63 -0.16 14.72
CA GLY A 73 -2.03 0.93 15.60
C GLY A 73 -1.54 2.27 15.07
N LYS A 74 -2.13 3.36 15.56
CA LYS A 74 -1.68 4.71 15.21
C LYS A 74 -0.22 4.93 15.60
N GLY A 75 0.62 5.30 14.63
CA GLY A 75 2.05 5.53 14.83
C GLY A 75 2.92 4.26 14.74
N GLU A 76 2.32 3.13 14.40
CA GLU A 76 3.03 1.85 14.15
C GLU A 76 3.28 1.61 12.66
N GLU A 77 2.89 2.57 11.81
CA GLU A 77 3.12 2.50 10.38
C GLU A 77 4.63 2.49 10.09
N THR A 78 5.06 1.57 9.26
CA THR A 78 6.46 1.43 8.85
C THR A 78 6.66 2.01 7.45
N GLU A 79 7.69 2.82 7.29
CA GLU A 79 8.10 3.29 5.96
C GLU A 79 8.47 2.10 5.08
N ALA A 80 7.91 2.05 3.88
CA ALA A 80 8.23 1.05 2.88
C ALA A 80 8.38 1.70 1.51
N ALA A 81 9.42 1.31 0.78
CA ALA A 81 9.67 1.75 -0.58
C ALA A 81 10.09 0.55 -1.45
N ASN A 82 9.44 0.41 -2.61
CA ASN A 82 9.80 -0.60 -3.59
C ASN A 82 9.77 0.03 -5.00
N GLY A 83 10.90 0.64 -5.40
CA GLY A 83 11.06 1.29 -6.69
C GLY A 83 10.44 2.68 -6.79
N ILE A 84 9.42 2.99 -6.01
CA ILE A 84 8.84 4.33 -5.85
C ILE A 84 9.18 4.85 -4.47
N ARG A 85 9.61 6.09 -4.40
CA ARG A 85 9.88 6.81 -3.15
C ARG A 85 8.90 7.96 -3.00
N ILE A 86 8.38 8.14 -1.78
CA ILE A 86 7.54 9.27 -1.38
C ILE A 86 8.30 10.06 -0.32
N ASP A 87 8.42 11.37 -0.54
CA ASP A 87 8.97 12.32 0.44
C ASP A 87 7.90 13.40 0.70
N VAL A 88 7.68 13.77 1.95
CA VAL A 88 6.70 14.80 2.34
C VAL A 88 7.43 15.94 3.02
N ARG A 89 7.16 17.18 2.60
CA ARG A 89 7.64 18.39 3.24
C ARG A 89 6.51 19.38 3.46
N TYR A 90 6.65 20.18 4.50
CA TYR A 90 5.72 21.24 4.83
C TYR A 90 6.42 22.58 4.73
N THR A 91 5.77 23.57 4.10
CA THR A 91 6.33 24.91 3.92
C THR A 91 5.29 25.97 4.24
N ASN A 92 5.75 27.14 4.68
CA ASN A 92 4.90 28.33 4.69
C ASN A 92 4.61 28.80 3.26
N MET A 93 3.85 29.88 3.12
CA MET A 93 3.47 30.44 1.82
C MET A 93 4.66 30.98 1.01
N ASP A 94 5.79 31.29 1.65
CA ASP A 94 7.03 31.77 1.04
C ASP A 94 7.99 30.62 0.68
N GLY A 95 7.60 29.37 0.91
CA GLY A 95 8.40 28.19 0.63
C GLY A 95 9.41 27.77 1.73
N ALA A 96 9.47 28.50 2.84
CA ALA A 96 10.33 28.12 3.95
C ALA A 96 9.75 26.93 4.72
N ALA A 97 10.62 25.97 5.11
CA ALA A 97 10.22 24.77 5.83
C ALA A 97 9.57 25.12 7.19
N ILE A 98 8.51 24.40 7.54
CA ILE A 98 7.84 24.48 8.83
C ILE A 98 7.72 23.10 9.47
N ASP A 99 7.63 23.10 10.81
CA ASP A 99 7.38 21.87 11.57
C ASP A 99 5.88 21.59 11.67
N PRO A 100 5.38 20.49 11.07
CA PRO A 100 3.95 20.16 11.14
C PRO A 100 3.47 19.82 12.55
N ALA A 101 4.36 19.52 13.49
CA ALA A 101 4.01 19.26 14.88
C ALA A 101 3.60 20.52 15.67
N SER A 102 3.90 21.71 15.14
CA SER A 102 3.67 22.98 15.83
C SER A 102 3.27 24.11 14.88
N ILE A 103 2.04 24.05 14.39
CA ILE A 103 1.48 25.07 13.49
C ILE A 103 0.45 25.91 14.28
N ARG A 104 0.51 27.23 14.15
CA ARG A 104 -0.47 28.15 14.77
C ARG A 104 -1.79 28.09 14.03
N VAL A 105 -2.89 28.24 14.76
CA VAL A 105 -4.22 28.41 14.18
C VAL A 105 -4.25 29.64 13.25
N SER A 106 -5.05 29.58 12.20
CA SER A 106 -5.16 30.59 11.14
C SER A 106 -3.87 30.79 10.33
N THR A 107 -3.04 29.73 10.22
CA THR A 107 -1.86 29.73 9.36
C THR A 107 -2.14 28.95 8.09
N ASP A 108 -1.90 29.60 6.94
CA ASP A 108 -1.88 28.94 5.63
C ASP A 108 -0.49 28.37 5.36
N PHE A 109 -0.45 27.17 4.79
CA PHE A 109 0.79 26.47 4.49
C PHE A 109 0.59 25.43 3.38
N TYR A 110 1.68 24.87 2.88
CA TYR A 110 1.65 23.79 1.91
C TYR A 110 2.17 22.48 2.53
N ALA A 111 1.47 21.40 2.25
CA ALA A 111 2.00 20.04 2.29
C ALA A 111 2.39 19.64 0.86
N ILE A 112 3.65 19.32 0.63
CA ILE A 112 4.17 19.01 -0.70
C ILE A 112 4.68 17.58 -0.68
N VAL A 113 4.04 16.71 -1.47
CA VAL A 113 4.46 15.33 -1.65
C VAL A 113 5.31 15.23 -2.92
N THR A 114 6.51 14.71 -2.80
CA THR A 114 7.38 14.39 -3.93
C THR A 114 7.35 12.88 -4.14
N VAL A 115 6.87 12.43 -5.30
CA VAL A 115 6.88 11.02 -5.70
C VAL A 115 7.94 10.82 -6.76
N SER A 116 8.85 9.88 -6.55
CA SER A 116 10.00 9.64 -7.42
C SER A 116 10.06 8.18 -7.89
N ASN A 117 10.24 7.97 -9.18
CA ASN A 117 10.57 6.66 -9.74
C ASN A 117 12.08 6.41 -9.65
N LYS A 118 12.50 5.64 -8.67
CA LYS A 118 13.91 5.24 -8.45
C LYS A 118 14.19 3.81 -8.93
N SER A 119 13.20 3.14 -9.51
CA SER A 119 13.33 1.78 -10.01
C SER A 119 14.04 1.75 -11.37
N GLY A 120 14.44 0.55 -11.78
CA GLY A 120 14.90 0.29 -13.15
C GLY A 120 13.78 0.24 -14.19
N TYR A 121 12.50 0.30 -13.78
CA TYR A 121 11.34 0.26 -14.67
C TYR A 121 11.20 1.56 -15.44
N GLU A 122 10.83 1.45 -16.73
CA GLU A 122 10.70 2.62 -17.58
C GLU A 122 9.53 3.53 -17.20
N ARG A 123 8.42 2.93 -16.74
CA ARG A 123 7.21 3.67 -16.39
C ARG A 123 6.37 2.90 -15.37
N TYR A 124 5.82 3.64 -14.43
CA TYR A 124 4.66 3.24 -13.64
C TYR A 124 3.44 3.99 -14.16
N ALA A 125 2.40 3.26 -14.54
CA ALA A 125 1.13 3.83 -14.99
C ALA A 125 0.07 3.67 -13.89
N ASP A 126 -0.94 4.55 -13.93
CA ASP A 126 -2.13 4.49 -13.07
C ASP A 126 -1.79 4.49 -11.57
N LEU A 127 -0.79 5.29 -11.17
CA LEU A 127 -0.46 5.48 -9.76
C LEU A 127 -1.58 6.25 -9.06
N ALA A 128 -1.88 5.84 -7.83
CA ALA A 128 -2.83 6.50 -6.96
C ALA A 128 -2.13 6.90 -5.66
N LEU A 129 -2.02 8.20 -5.42
CA LEU A 129 -1.49 8.77 -4.17
C LEU A 129 -2.66 9.17 -3.28
N THR A 130 -2.64 8.69 -2.04
CA THR A 130 -3.59 9.08 -1.00
C THR A 130 -2.88 9.92 0.04
N HIS A 131 -3.32 11.17 0.21
CA HIS A 131 -2.82 12.08 1.23
C HIS A 131 -3.95 12.49 2.17
N ILE A 132 -3.96 11.93 3.38
CA ILE A 132 -4.94 12.19 4.42
C ILE A 132 -4.39 13.26 5.37
N PHE A 133 -5.24 14.17 5.80
CA PHE A 133 -4.85 15.27 6.68
C PHE A 133 -5.48 15.17 8.07
N PRO A 134 -4.82 15.70 9.10
CA PRO A 134 -5.40 15.83 10.44
C PRO A 134 -6.69 16.64 10.43
N ALA A 135 -7.66 16.27 11.25
CA ALA A 135 -8.95 16.97 11.36
C ALA A 135 -8.85 18.43 11.83
N GLY A 136 -7.67 18.86 12.27
CA GLY A 136 -7.39 20.27 12.64
C GLY A 136 -7.03 21.18 11.45
N TRP A 137 -6.86 20.60 10.26
CA TRP A 137 -6.49 21.32 9.05
C TRP A 137 -7.62 21.26 8.02
N GLU A 138 -7.81 22.34 7.31
CA GLU A 138 -8.74 22.41 6.18
C GLU A 138 -7.97 22.47 4.87
N ILE A 139 -8.45 21.73 3.87
CA ILE A 139 -7.89 21.74 2.52
C ILE A 139 -8.47 22.94 1.78
N THR A 140 -7.60 23.90 1.45
CA THR A 140 -7.95 25.13 0.72
C THR A 140 -7.37 25.13 -0.70
N SER A 141 -6.85 24.00 -1.14
CA SER A 141 -6.31 23.79 -2.47
C SER A 141 -7.41 23.77 -3.53
N GLU A 142 -7.13 24.36 -4.69
CA GLU A 142 -7.85 24.07 -5.91
C GLU A 142 -7.20 22.88 -6.63
N ARG A 143 -7.94 22.25 -7.53
CA ARG A 143 -7.40 21.15 -8.34
C ARG A 143 -6.29 21.67 -9.25
N ASP A 144 -5.13 21.00 -9.19
CA ASP A 144 -4.05 21.22 -10.15
C ASP A 144 -3.85 19.93 -10.98
N LEU A 145 -4.24 20.01 -12.25
CA LEU A 145 -4.10 18.91 -13.21
C LEU A 145 -2.91 19.11 -14.16
N SER A 146 -2.03 20.06 -13.92
CA SER A 146 -0.89 20.34 -14.80
C SER A 146 0.06 19.16 -14.96
N SER A 147 0.18 18.32 -13.92
CA SER A 147 1.03 17.14 -13.90
C SER A 147 0.30 15.84 -13.55
N LEU A 148 -1.01 15.91 -13.33
CA LEU A 148 -1.86 14.81 -12.87
C LEU A 148 -2.88 14.43 -13.94
N THR A 149 -3.23 13.16 -13.99
CA THR A 149 -4.32 12.65 -14.83
C THR A 149 -5.68 13.03 -14.23
N TYR A 150 -5.79 12.91 -12.90
CA TYR A 150 -7.01 13.25 -12.16
C TYR A 150 -6.66 13.58 -10.70
N GLN A 151 -7.49 14.40 -10.08
CA GLN A 151 -7.40 14.71 -8.65
C GLN A 151 -8.81 14.79 -8.04
N ASP A 152 -9.00 14.15 -6.89
CA ASP A 152 -10.22 14.24 -6.08
C ASP A 152 -9.86 14.85 -4.71
N ILE A 153 -10.46 16.00 -4.42
CA ILE A 153 -10.27 16.73 -3.16
C ILE A 153 -11.51 16.53 -2.32
N ARG A 154 -11.34 15.99 -1.13
CA ARG A 154 -12.39 15.77 -0.13
C ARG A 154 -12.07 16.56 1.13
N ASP A 155 -12.97 16.52 2.12
CA ASP A 155 -12.82 17.29 3.36
C ASP A 155 -11.57 16.90 4.16
N ASP A 156 -11.16 15.63 4.09
CA ASP A 156 -10.09 15.06 4.92
C ASP A 156 -8.88 14.55 4.11
N ARG A 157 -8.97 14.52 2.78
CA ARG A 157 -7.93 13.91 1.93
C ARG A 157 -7.89 14.43 0.51
N VAL A 158 -6.74 14.27 -0.12
CA VAL A 158 -6.56 14.46 -1.55
C VAL A 158 -6.10 13.15 -2.19
N LEU A 159 -6.80 12.73 -3.24
CA LEU A 159 -6.45 11.58 -4.05
C LEU A 159 -5.92 12.09 -5.39
N SER A 160 -4.69 11.72 -5.73
CA SER A 160 -4.03 12.18 -6.97
C SER A 160 -3.64 10.99 -7.82
N TYR A 161 -3.99 11.04 -9.12
CA TYR A 161 -3.75 9.97 -10.07
C TYR A 161 -2.83 10.47 -11.18
N PHE A 162 -1.78 9.71 -11.48
CA PHE A 162 -0.75 10.11 -12.44
C PHE A 162 0.08 8.92 -12.91
N ASP A 163 0.84 9.15 -13.96
CA ASP A 163 1.90 8.25 -14.39
C ASP A 163 3.25 8.80 -13.98
N LEU A 164 4.24 7.93 -13.88
CA LEU A 164 5.60 8.31 -13.52
C LEU A 164 6.60 7.59 -14.42
N SER A 165 7.26 8.32 -15.29
CA SER A 165 8.29 7.80 -16.18
C SER A 165 9.56 7.42 -15.43
N ARG A 166 10.46 6.70 -16.07
CA ARG A 166 11.74 6.31 -15.49
C ARG A 166 12.55 7.54 -15.06
N GLY A 167 12.99 7.55 -13.80
CA GLY A 167 13.77 8.65 -13.23
C GLY A 167 12.98 9.94 -12.99
N GLU A 168 11.70 9.97 -13.35
CA GLU A 168 10.85 11.13 -13.12
C GLU A 168 10.50 11.30 -11.64
N SER A 169 10.34 12.55 -11.25
CA SER A 169 9.79 12.95 -9.95
C SER A 169 8.70 13.98 -10.16
N LYS A 170 7.60 13.85 -9.44
CA LYS A 170 6.50 14.80 -9.43
C LYS A 170 6.30 15.39 -8.05
N GLU A 171 6.08 16.69 -7.99
CA GLU A 171 5.68 17.38 -6.77
C GLU A 171 4.18 17.67 -6.82
N ILE A 172 3.49 17.32 -5.76
CA ILE A 172 2.04 17.46 -5.62
C ILE A 172 1.80 18.33 -4.38
N PRO A 173 1.67 19.66 -4.57
CA PRO A 173 1.39 20.58 -3.48
C PRO A 173 -0.10 20.55 -3.11
N VAL A 174 -0.38 20.61 -1.82
CA VAL A 174 -1.73 20.82 -1.29
C VAL A 174 -1.70 21.99 -0.33
N LYS A 175 -2.49 23.02 -0.60
CA LYS A 175 -2.64 24.18 0.28
C LYS A 175 -3.59 23.82 1.41
N LEU A 176 -3.19 24.16 2.64
CA LEU A 176 -3.90 23.87 3.88
C LEU A 176 -3.98 25.10 4.75
N THR A 177 -5.02 25.15 5.57
CA THR A 177 -5.15 26.13 6.66
C THR A 177 -5.28 25.39 7.99
N ALA A 178 -4.47 25.71 8.97
CA ALA A 178 -4.63 25.21 10.34
C ALA A 178 -5.82 25.92 11.00
N THR A 179 -6.96 25.23 11.11
CA THR A 179 -8.24 25.85 11.51
C THR A 179 -8.56 25.60 12.97
N TYR A 180 -8.33 24.39 13.48
CA TYR A 180 -8.77 24.01 14.82
C TYR A 180 -7.60 23.73 15.74
N LYS A 181 -7.64 24.33 16.95
CA LYS A 181 -6.66 24.07 18.01
C LYS A 181 -6.85 22.68 18.59
N GLY A 182 -5.76 21.92 18.72
CA GLY A 182 -5.80 20.57 19.30
C GLY A 182 -4.51 19.81 19.11
N ARG A 183 -4.53 18.55 19.50
CA ARG A 183 -3.50 17.56 19.17
C ARG A 183 -4.13 16.53 18.25
N TYR A 184 -3.59 16.42 17.08
CA TYR A 184 -4.10 15.56 16.03
C TYR A 184 -3.04 14.57 15.60
N TYR A 185 -3.47 13.39 15.19
CA TYR A 185 -2.60 12.43 14.54
C TYR A 185 -2.34 12.90 13.10
N LEU A 186 -1.09 12.85 12.66
CA LEU A 186 -0.69 13.11 11.28
C LEU A 186 -0.61 11.78 10.53
N PRO A 187 -1.58 11.48 9.64
CA PRO A 187 -1.62 10.21 8.92
C PRO A 187 -0.45 10.06 7.94
N SER A 188 -0.11 8.81 7.66
CA SER A 188 0.86 8.48 6.62
C SER A 188 0.32 8.78 5.22
N VAL A 189 1.22 9.11 4.30
CA VAL A 189 0.95 9.27 2.87
C VAL A 189 1.30 7.96 2.16
N TYR A 190 0.42 7.49 1.30
CA TYR A 190 0.63 6.23 0.57
C TYR A 190 0.01 6.23 -0.83
#